data_1b87ba00c11eaa7f695a4dbf9d197922
#
_entry.id   1b87ba00c11eaa7f695a4dbf9d197922
#
_cell.length_a   1.000
_cell.length_b   1.000
_cell.length_c   1.000
_cell.angle_alpha   90.00
_cell.angle_beta   90.00
_cell.angle_gamma   90.00
#
_symmetry.space_group_name_H-M   'P 1'
#
loop_
_entity.id
_entity.type
_entity.pdbx_description
1 polymer ?
#
loop_
_entity_poly.entity_id
_entity_poly.type
_entity_poly.pdbx_seq_one_letter_code
_entity_poly.pdbx_strand_id
1 'polypeptide(L)'
;EDKTVKEKYADLEYSADKLEEYLEQVLQIEAVASKDWLTNKVDRSVSGRIVRQQCVGPLHLPLSDVAAVSLDYSGHHGIATSIGHAPVAAMADAPAGSRLAIAEALTNLVWAPIEQGLKGISLSANWMWPCRNEGEDARLYQAVQAASDFAIELGVNIPTGKDSLSMTQKYGDKKVYAPGTVIISTVGEVTDFRKIVIPVLKNDPATEIVYVDFSFDKLKLGGSSFAQILNKVGKEVPDVRDSEYFARAFTAIQQLVDEGIVLAGHDISAGGMVTALLEMCFADNRLGLDIDFSFLAEKDMIKILFAENPGVLIQIADKDAKKVSALMDKVGVAYAFLGKPGKAGLLNIKKDADSWSLDIPSLRDLWFKTSYLLDRRQSGEEKALERYKSYKHNELKYKFP
;
A
#
# COMPACT_ATOMS: atom_id res chain seq x y z
N GLU A 1 16.37 21.34 23.49
CA GLU A 1 16.14 20.70 24.79
C GLU A 1 15.59 19.31 24.56
N ASP A 2 16.31 18.31 25.00
CA ASP A 2 16.02 16.89 24.74
C ASP A 2 14.95 16.38 25.73
N LYS A 3 13.69 16.74 25.47
CA LYS A 3 12.53 16.28 26.26
C LYS A 3 11.65 15.34 25.47
N THR A 4 12.24 14.33 24.86
CA THR A 4 11.47 13.25 24.27
C THR A 4 10.93 12.35 25.38
N VAL A 5 9.63 12.42 25.66
CA VAL A 5 8.93 11.37 26.38
C VAL A 5 8.78 10.19 25.42
N LYS A 6 9.65 9.20 25.52
CA LYS A 6 9.50 7.95 24.78
C LYS A 6 8.42 7.13 25.46
N GLU A 7 7.25 7.07 24.89
CA GLU A 7 6.28 6.03 25.23
C GLU A 7 6.92 4.66 24.98
N LYS A 8 6.89 3.79 25.98
CA LYS A 8 7.41 2.44 25.86
C LYS A 8 6.26 1.52 25.46
N TYR A 9 6.21 1.18 24.20
CA TYR A 9 5.29 0.15 23.72
C TYR A 9 5.85 -1.25 23.99
N ALA A 10 4.96 -2.19 24.36
CA ALA A 10 5.32 -3.58 24.59
C ALA A 10 5.45 -4.35 23.27
N ASP A 11 6.14 -5.48 23.33
CA ASP A 11 6.13 -6.46 22.24
C ASP A 11 4.70 -6.99 22.03
N LEU A 12 4.39 -7.40 20.80
CA LEU A 12 3.09 -7.97 20.46
C LEU A 12 3.05 -9.45 20.85
N GLU A 13 1.96 -9.85 21.48
CA GLU A 13 1.66 -11.25 21.78
C GLU A 13 0.58 -11.75 20.83
N TYR A 14 0.87 -12.84 20.10
CA TYR A 14 -0.03 -13.45 19.14
C TYR A 14 0.25 -14.95 19.00
N SER A 15 -0.66 -15.67 18.34
CA SER A 15 -0.54 -17.11 18.10
C SER A 15 -0.73 -17.43 16.61
N ALA A 16 0.11 -18.29 16.05
CA ALA A 16 0.06 -18.65 14.62
C ALA A 16 -1.22 -19.41 14.24
N ASP A 17 -1.83 -20.12 15.17
CA ASP A 17 -3.10 -20.87 14.97
C ASP A 17 -4.31 -19.98 14.75
N LYS A 18 -4.20 -18.67 15.02
CA LYS A 18 -5.26 -17.68 14.80
C LYS A 18 -5.12 -16.89 13.49
N LEU A 19 -4.33 -17.36 12.56
CA LEU A 19 -4.02 -16.65 11.32
C LEU A 19 -5.29 -16.20 10.58
N GLU A 20 -6.25 -17.10 10.38
CA GLU A 20 -7.50 -16.77 9.67
C GLU A 20 -8.35 -15.76 10.45
N GLU A 21 -8.44 -15.90 11.78
CA GLU A 21 -9.14 -14.93 12.63
C GLU A 21 -8.50 -13.53 12.53
N TYR A 22 -7.18 -13.45 12.54
CA TYR A 22 -6.47 -12.19 12.36
C TYR A 22 -6.68 -11.58 10.99
N LEU A 23 -6.66 -12.40 9.94
CA LEU A 23 -6.92 -11.94 8.58
C LEU A 23 -8.32 -11.33 8.45
N GLU A 24 -9.34 -12.02 8.96
CA GLU A 24 -10.72 -11.50 8.96
C GLU A 24 -10.83 -10.16 9.69
N GLN A 25 -10.13 -9.99 10.81
CA GLN A 25 -10.11 -8.74 11.56
C GLN A 25 -9.37 -7.64 10.82
N VAL A 26 -8.18 -7.93 10.28
CA VAL A 26 -7.36 -6.95 9.52
C VAL A 26 -8.12 -6.42 8.31
N LEU A 27 -8.79 -7.26 7.54
CA LEU A 27 -9.57 -6.84 6.38
C LEU A 27 -10.75 -5.91 6.73
N GLN A 28 -11.21 -5.90 7.97
CA GLN A 28 -12.35 -5.10 8.40
C GLN A 28 -11.98 -3.78 9.08
N ILE A 29 -10.72 -3.53 9.44
CA ILE A 29 -10.34 -2.22 10.00
C ILE A 29 -10.38 -1.15 8.92
N GLU A 30 -10.68 0.08 9.31
CA GLU A 30 -10.91 1.18 8.38
C GLU A 30 -9.69 1.46 7.50
N ALA A 31 -8.47 1.32 8.01
CA ALA A 31 -7.23 1.52 7.26
C ALA A 31 -7.09 0.56 6.04
N VAL A 32 -7.54 -0.69 6.18
CA VAL A 32 -7.42 -1.76 5.17
C VAL A 32 -8.67 -1.87 4.30
N ALA A 33 -9.84 -1.80 4.91
CA ALA A 33 -11.13 -2.07 4.24
C ALA A 33 -11.38 -1.17 3.03
N SER A 34 -12.21 -1.64 2.12
CA SER A 34 -12.63 -0.90 0.91
C SER A 34 -13.04 0.54 1.20
N LYS A 35 -12.59 1.46 0.36
CA LYS A 35 -12.97 2.88 0.39
C LYS A 35 -14.14 3.20 -0.55
N ASP A 36 -14.95 2.21 -0.94
CA ASP A 36 -16.11 2.40 -1.83
C ASP A 36 -17.07 3.49 -1.32
N TRP A 37 -17.27 3.56 0.00
CA TRP A 37 -18.11 4.57 0.65
C TRP A 37 -17.63 6.02 0.42
N LEU A 38 -16.35 6.22 0.08
CA LEU A 38 -15.79 7.51 -0.33
C LEU A 38 -15.78 7.65 -1.85
N THR A 39 -15.17 6.69 -2.55
CA THR A 39 -14.86 6.79 -3.99
C THR A 39 -16.11 6.89 -4.86
N ASN A 40 -17.22 6.32 -4.46
CA ASN A 40 -18.49 6.42 -5.19
C ASN A 40 -19.34 7.64 -4.82
N LYS A 41 -18.86 8.55 -3.97
CA LYS A 41 -19.52 9.80 -3.56
C LYS A 41 -18.84 11.06 -4.11
N VAL A 42 -17.72 10.91 -4.81
CA VAL A 42 -16.90 12.03 -5.32
C VAL A 42 -16.73 11.94 -6.83
N ASP A 43 -16.38 13.06 -7.46
CA ASP A 43 -16.04 13.10 -8.87
C ASP A 43 -14.73 12.33 -9.12
N ARG A 44 -14.78 11.38 -10.05
CA ARG A 44 -13.65 10.54 -10.43
C ARG A 44 -13.09 10.84 -11.81
N SER A 45 -13.75 11.69 -12.56
CA SER A 45 -13.43 11.99 -13.97
C SER A 45 -13.40 13.48 -14.23
N VAL A 46 -12.75 14.25 -13.35
CA VAL A 46 -12.58 15.69 -13.49
C VAL A 46 -11.72 15.98 -14.73
N SER A 47 -12.12 16.99 -15.52
CA SER A 47 -11.48 17.44 -16.77
C SER A 47 -11.57 16.50 -17.98
N GLY A 48 -12.06 15.29 -17.87
CA GLY A 48 -12.18 14.33 -18.97
C GLY A 48 -10.85 13.80 -19.52
N ARG A 49 -9.72 14.06 -18.84
CA ARG A 49 -8.37 13.58 -19.21
C ARG A 49 -7.83 12.53 -18.27
N ILE A 50 -8.70 11.89 -17.49
CA ILE A 50 -8.30 10.85 -16.54
C ILE A 50 -7.82 9.62 -17.30
N VAL A 51 -6.63 9.15 -16.97
CA VAL A 51 -6.01 7.91 -17.46
C VAL A 51 -6.14 6.79 -16.44
N ARG A 52 -5.91 7.11 -15.17
CA ARG A 52 -6.09 6.20 -14.04
C ARG A 52 -6.87 6.90 -12.94
N GLN A 53 -7.88 6.23 -12.44
CA GLN A 53 -8.71 6.65 -11.31
C GLN A 53 -8.64 5.62 -10.18
N GLN A 54 -9.35 5.85 -9.10
CA GLN A 54 -9.34 5.00 -7.91
C GLN A 54 -9.80 3.56 -8.17
N CYS A 55 -10.73 3.35 -9.09
CA CYS A 55 -11.34 2.04 -9.32
C CYS A 55 -10.73 1.32 -10.51
N VAL A 56 -10.50 0.01 -10.34
CA VAL A 56 -9.89 -0.87 -11.34
C VAL A 56 -10.62 -2.21 -11.46
N GLY A 57 -10.34 -2.92 -12.56
CA GLY A 57 -10.84 -4.25 -12.86
C GLY A 57 -12.33 -4.33 -13.19
N PRO A 58 -12.82 -5.54 -13.56
CA PRO A 58 -14.21 -5.76 -13.95
C PRO A 58 -15.24 -5.39 -12.88
N LEU A 59 -14.91 -5.60 -11.60
CA LEU A 59 -15.78 -5.24 -10.47
C LEU A 59 -15.70 -3.77 -10.07
N HIS A 60 -14.79 -3.00 -10.68
CA HIS A 60 -14.66 -1.57 -10.47
C HIS A 60 -14.43 -1.20 -9.00
N LEU A 61 -13.47 -1.89 -8.36
CA LEU A 61 -13.13 -1.70 -6.95
C LEU A 61 -12.03 -0.64 -6.75
N PRO A 62 -12.05 0.10 -5.62
CA PRO A 62 -11.09 1.17 -5.34
C PRO A 62 -9.73 0.64 -4.86
N LEU A 63 -8.95 0.09 -5.77
CA LEU A 63 -7.69 -0.61 -5.51
C LEU A 63 -6.50 0.01 -6.26
N SER A 64 -6.66 1.16 -6.93
CA SER A 64 -5.58 1.77 -7.69
C SER A 64 -4.59 2.48 -6.76
N ASP A 65 -3.30 2.19 -6.89
CA ASP A 65 -2.21 2.79 -6.10
C ASP A 65 -1.90 4.20 -6.60
N VAL A 66 -2.04 4.44 -7.90
CA VAL A 66 -1.68 5.68 -8.57
C VAL A 66 -2.84 6.26 -9.35
N ALA A 67 -3.02 7.59 -9.26
CA ALA A 67 -3.89 8.34 -10.14
C ALA A 67 -3.08 9.01 -11.25
N ALA A 68 -3.64 9.07 -12.47
CA ALA A 68 -2.96 9.74 -13.59
C ALA A 68 -3.94 10.46 -14.51
N VAL A 69 -3.47 11.60 -15.03
CA VAL A 69 -4.16 12.42 -16.04
C VAL A 69 -3.26 12.62 -17.25
N SER A 70 -3.84 12.67 -18.45
CA SER A 70 -3.08 13.04 -19.66
C SER A 70 -2.85 14.56 -19.72
N LEU A 71 -1.74 15.00 -20.31
CA LEU A 71 -1.47 16.41 -20.55
C LEU A 71 -2.34 16.99 -21.66
N ASP A 72 -2.66 16.18 -22.65
CA ASP A 72 -3.49 16.56 -23.80
C ASP A 72 -4.37 15.39 -24.27
N TYR A 73 -5.11 15.57 -25.36
CA TYR A 73 -6.02 14.56 -25.92
C TYR A 73 -5.39 13.68 -27.04
N SER A 74 -4.20 13.98 -27.48
CA SER A 74 -3.57 13.34 -28.64
C SER A 74 -2.24 12.67 -28.31
N GLY A 75 -1.53 13.15 -27.29
CA GLY A 75 -0.25 12.60 -26.82
C GLY A 75 -0.39 11.43 -25.87
N HIS A 76 0.75 10.97 -25.33
CA HIS A 76 0.82 9.88 -24.37
C HIS A 76 1.48 10.30 -23.05
N HIS A 77 1.90 11.56 -22.94
CA HIS A 77 2.45 12.12 -21.71
C HIS A 77 1.34 12.42 -20.70
N GLY A 78 1.66 12.27 -19.44
CA GLY A 78 0.72 12.49 -18.35
C GLY A 78 1.38 13.01 -17.08
N ILE A 79 0.57 13.19 -16.06
CA ILE A 79 1.01 13.44 -14.69
C ILE A 79 0.43 12.34 -13.82
N ALA A 80 1.29 11.71 -13.00
CA ALA A 80 0.88 10.75 -11.98
C ALA A 80 0.99 11.36 -10.59
N THR A 81 0.08 10.94 -9.69
CA THR A 81 0.07 11.31 -8.28
C THR A 81 -0.24 10.11 -7.41
N SER A 82 0.32 10.11 -6.20
CA SER A 82 0.04 9.11 -5.17
C SER A 82 0.12 9.73 -3.78
N ILE A 83 -0.23 8.96 -2.76
CA ILE A 83 -0.22 9.38 -1.35
C ILE A 83 0.44 8.28 -0.52
N GLY A 84 1.11 8.69 0.58
CA GLY A 84 1.62 7.78 1.60
C GLY A 84 1.54 8.39 3.00
N HIS A 85 1.35 7.54 4.01
CA HIS A 85 1.32 7.92 5.42
C HIS A 85 1.58 6.71 6.32
N ALA A 86 2.10 6.91 7.53
CA ALA A 86 2.32 5.84 8.48
C ALA A 86 2.05 6.31 9.94
N PRO A 87 0.80 6.71 10.28
CA PRO A 87 0.50 7.37 11.56
C PRO A 87 0.74 6.47 12.77
N VAL A 88 0.44 5.18 12.70
CA VAL A 88 0.59 4.26 13.84
C VAL A 88 2.06 3.90 14.06
N ALA A 89 2.83 3.70 12.99
CA ALA A 89 4.28 3.54 13.09
C ALA A 89 4.94 4.80 13.69
N ALA A 90 4.49 6.00 13.29
CA ALA A 90 4.98 7.26 13.82
C ALA A 90 4.73 7.44 15.32
N MET A 91 3.70 6.79 15.91
CA MET A 91 3.49 6.80 17.36
C MET A 91 4.66 6.12 18.10
N ALA A 92 5.15 5.00 17.60
CA ALA A 92 6.25 4.26 18.21
C ALA A 92 7.63 4.86 17.85
N ASP A 93 7.80 5.27 16.59
CA ASP A 93 9.04 5.84 16.06
C ASP A 93 8.70 6.90 15.00
N ALA A 94 8.74 8.17 15.40
CA ALA A 94 8.38 9.28 14.53
C ALA A 94 9.32 9.44 13.31
N PRO A 95 10.66 9.28 13.43
CA PRO A 95 11.57 9.17 12.31
C PRO A 95 11.23 8.06 11.31
N ALA A 96 11.02 6.83 11.80
CA ALA A 96 10.67 5.70 10.95
C ALA A 96 9.31 5.93 10.24
N GLY A 97 8.30 6.39 10.98
CA GLY A 97 6.98 6.71 10.40
C GLY A 97 7.04 7.77 9.30
N SER A 98 7.96 8.74 9.39
CA SER A 98 8.15 9.75 8.35
C SER A 98 8.83 9.20 7.10
N ARG A 99 9.84 8.33 7.26
CA ARG A 99 10.45 7.62 6.12
C ARG A 99 9.45 6.66 5.46
N LEU A 100 8.67 5.93 6.26
CA LEU A 100 7.61 5.04 5.76
C LEU A 100 6.54 5.80 4.96
N ALA A 101 6.14 7.00 5.40
CA ALA A 101 5.20 7.83 4.65
C ALA A 101 5.73 8.23 3.26
N ILE A 102 7.02 8.57 3.15
CA ILE A 102 7.68 8.83 1.85
C ILE A 102 7.78 7.54 1.05
N ALA A 103 8.18 6.44 1.68
CA ALA A 103 8.32 5.15 1.02
C ALA A 103 6.99 4.67 0.42
N GLU A 104 5.90 4.71 1.19
CA GLU A 104 4.56 4.34 0.69
C GLU A 104 4.11 5.23 -0.47
N ALA A 105 4.31 6.54 -0.37
CA ALA A 105 3.99 7.44 -1.47
C ALA A 105 4.77 7.09 -2.76
N LEU A 106 6.04 6.68 -2.64
CA LEU A 106 6.88 6.30 -3.77
C LEU A 106 6.55 4.89 -4.29
N THR A 107 6.26 3.90 -3.43
CA THR A 107 5.85 2.56 -3.88
C THR A 107 4.48 2.59 -4.55
N ASN A 108 3.59 3.50 -4.14
CA ASN A 108 2.35 3.78 -4.85
C ASN A 108 2.57 4.47 -6.21
N LEU A 109 3.60 5.30 -6.37
CA LEU A 109 3.90 5.98 -7.63
C LEU A 109 4.66 5.12 -8.63
N VAL A 110 5.40 4.09 -8.18
CA VAL A 110 6.36 3.30 -8.98
C VAL A 110 5.74 2.65 -10.22
N TRP A 111 4.44 2.49 -10.24
CA TRP A 111 3.65 1.89 -11.31
C TRP A 111 3.49 2.76 -12.57
N ALA A 112 3.82 4.04 -12.47
CA ALA A 112 3.82 4.96 -13.61
C ALA A 112 5.26 5.20 -14.08
N PRO A 113 5.60 5.12 -15.38
CA PRO A 113 6.95 5.40 -15.88
C PRO A 113 7.23 6.91 -15.76
N ILE A 114 7.96 7.28 -14.70
CA ILE A 114 8.25 8.67 -14.36
C ILE A 114 9.45 9.18 -15.16
N GLU A 115 9.31 10.35 -15.79
CA GLU A 115 10.41 11.00 -16.48
C GLU A 115 11.50 11.39 -15.45
N GLN A 116 12.75 11.05 -15.76
CA GLN A 116 13.92 11.19 -14.88
C GLN A 116 13.89 10.35 -13.59
N GLY A 117 12.95 9.39 -13.43
CA GLY A 117 12.84 8.55 -12.25
C GLY A 117 12.67 9.36 -10.97
N LEU A 118 13.38 9.00 -9.88
CA LEU A 118 13.27 9.70 -8.58
C LEU A 118 13.50 11.22 -8.68
N LYS A 119 14.42 11.66 -9.53
CA LYS A 119 14.73 13.10 -9.71
C LYS A 119 13.61 13.90 -10.36
N GLY A 120 12.70 13.23 -11.07
CA GLY A 120 11.51 13.84 -11.68
C GLY A 120 10.31 13.91 -10.73
N ILE A 121 10.47 13.49 -9.46
CA ILE A 121 9.39 13.47 -8.48
C ILE A 121 9.48 14.66 -7.54
N SER A 122 8.35 15.34 -7.33
CA SER A 122 8.18 16.35 -6.28
C SER A 122 7.19 15.86 -5.24
N LEU A 123 7.49 16.15 -3.97
CA LEU A 123 6.67 15.79 -2.84
C LEU A 123 5.99 17.02 -2.23
N SER A 124 4.82 16.83 -1.64
CA SER A 124 4.18 17.78 -0.73
C SER A 124 4.02 17.10 0.63
N ALA A 125 4.52 17.72 1.69
CA ALA A 125 4.46 17.17 3.05
C ALA A 125 3.42 17.92 3.88
N ASN A 126 2.37 17.21 4.28
CA ASN A 126 1.29 17.75 5.11
C ASN A 126 1.40 17.19 6.53
N TRP A 127 1.87 18.03 7.45
CA TRP A 127 2.11 17.67 8.85
C TRP A 127 0.87 17.93 9.70
N MET A 128 0.49 16.94 10.51
CA MET A 128 -0.59 17.04 11.48
C MET A 128 -0.07 16.55 12.84
N TRP A 129 0.19 17.48 13.76
CA TRP A 129 0.92 17.18 14.99
C TRP A 129 0.35 17.90 16.22
N PRO A 130 0.26 17.23 17.38
CA PRO A 130 -0.25 17.85 18.61
C PRO A 130 0.87 18.53 19.41
N CYS A 131 1.65 19.44 18.82
CA CYS A 131 2.88 20.04 19.37
C CYS A 131 2.73 20.75 20.70
N ARG A 132 1.49 21.10 21.12
CA ARG A 132 1.26 21.74 22.45
C ARG A 132 1.36 20.76 23.63
N ASN A 133 1.57 19.49 23.35
CA ASN A 133 1.71 18.46 24.37
C ASN A 133 3.19 18.18 24.61
N GLU A 134 3.52 17.76 25.84
CA GLU A 134 4.90 17.54 26.27
C GLU A 134 5.60 16.50 25.36
N GLY A 135 6.78 16.87 24.86
CA GLY A 135 7.63 16.03 24.01
C GLY A 135 7.22 15.96 22.54
N GLU A 136 6.06 16.45 22.15
CA GLU A 136 5.56 16.34 20.78
C GLU A 136 6.26 17.28 19.78
N ASP A 137 6.75 18.42 20.24
CA ASP A 137 7.58 19.34 19.46
C ASP A 137 8.96 18.71 19.10
N ALA A 138 9.58 18.01 20.06
CA ALA A 138 10.82 17.28 19.82
C ALA A 138 10.60 16.08 18.88
N ARG A 139 9.50 15.35 19.02
CA ARG A 139 9.13 14.26 18.10
C ARG A 139 8.89 14.78 16.68
N LEU A 140 8.21 15.92 16.52
CA LEU A 140 8.02 16.55 15.22
C LEU A 140 9.38 16.94 14.60
N TYR A 141 10.28 17.54 15.36
CA TYR A 141 11.61 17.90 14.86
C TYR A 141 12.37 16.67 14.32
N GLN A 142 12.39 15.57 15.07
CA GLN A 142 13.03 14.33 14.65
C GLN A 142 12.36 13.73 13.40
N ALA A 143 11.03 13.78 13.32
CA ALA A 143 10.27 13.32 12.16
C ALA A 143 10.59 14.14 10.90
N VAL A 144 10.63 15.48 11.02
CA VAL A 144 10.97 16.40 9.92
C VAL A 144 12.39 16.18 9.46
N GLN A 145 13.34 16.04 10.41
CA GLN A 145 14.74 15.77 10.08
C GLN A 145 14.87 14.46 9.29
N ALA A 146 14.26 13.37 9.77
CA ALA A 146 14.31 12.07 9.09
C ALA A 146 13.69 12.11 7.68
N ALA A 147 12.56 12.81 7.51
CA ALA A 147 11.95 13.01 6.19
C ALA A 147 12.85 13.81 5.26
N SER A 148 13.47 14.89 5.77
CA SER A 148 14.39 15.74 5.01
C SER A 148 15.64 14.97 4.57
N ASP A 149 16.30 14.27 5.50
CA ASP A 149 17.50 13.49 5.21
C ASP A 149 17.20 12.41 4.18
N PHE A 150 16.12 11.67 4.34
CA PHE A 150 15.71 10.63 3.40
C PHE A 150 15.39 11.20 2.00
N ALA A 151 14.66 12.31 1.92
CA ALA A 151 14.38 12.97 0.65
C ALA A 151 15.65 13.46 -0.07
N ILE A 152 16.62 14.02 0.68
CA ILE A 152 17.93 14.45 0.16
C ILE A 152 18.71 13.26 -0.40
N GLU A 153 18.78 12.17 0.35
CA GLU A 153 19.49 10.95 -0.04
C GLU A 153 18.86 10.31 -1.29
N LEU A 154 17.54 10.33 -1.43
CA LEU A 154 16.83 9.88 -2.64
C LEU A 154 16.95 10.84 -3.83
N GLY A 155 17.35 12.08 -3.60
CA GLY A 155 17.39 13.13 -4.61
C GLY A 155 16.00 13.64 -5.03
N VAL A 156 14.99 13.48 -4.17
CA VAL A 156 13.63 14.02 -4.36
C VAL A 156 13.47 15.34 -3.60
N ASN A 157 12.63 16.26 -4.10
CA ASN A 157 12.40 17.52 -3.44
C ASN A 157 11.07 17.59 -2.70
N ILE A 158 10.99 18.42 -1.66
CA ILE A 158 9.76 18.75 -0.92
C ILE A 158 9.56 20.27 -1.01
N PRO A 159 9.11 20.80 -2.17
CA PRO A 159 9.02 22.24 -2.39
C PRO A 159 7.85 22.91 -1.66
N THR A 160 6.89 22.12 -1.22
CA THR A 160 5.67 22.64 -0.59
C THR A 160 5.17 21.69 0.49
N GLY A 161 4.32 22.22 1.32
CA GLY A 161 3.68 21.48 2.39
C GLY A 161 2.78 22.39 3.20
N LYS A 162 2.25 21.83 4.26
CA LYS A 162 1.34 22.50 5.18
C LYS A 162 1.43 21.84 6.55
N ASP A 163 1.28 22.60 7.60
CA ASP A 163 1.30 22.10 8.96
C ASP A 163 0.03 22.48 9.76
N SER A 164 -0.39 21.55 10.61
CA SER A 164 -1.44 21.71 11.60
C SER A 164 -0.89 21.25 12.96
N LEU A 165 -0.34 22.19 13.74
CA LEU A 165 0.46 21.86 14.93
C LEU A 165 -0.34 21.86 16.24
N SER A 166 -1.66 21.99 16.18
CA SER A 166 -2.54 21.97 17.35
C SER A 166 -3.60 20.87 17.31
N MET A 167 -3.23 19.71 16.77
CA MET A 167 -4.14 18.58 16.50
C MET A 167 -4.55 17.87 17.81
N THR A 168 -5.35 18.57 18.60
CA THR A 168 -5.91 18.05 19.85
C THR A 168 -7.39 18.43 19.92
N GLN A 169 -8.25 17.42 20.11
CA GLN A 169 -9.69 17.62 20.30
C GLN A 169 -10.07 17.45 21.77
N LYS A 170 -10.94 18.31 22.27
CA LYS A 170 -11.49 18.24 23.62
C LYS A 170 -12.94 17.78 23.59
N TYR A 171 -13.28 16.83 24.45
CA TYR A 171 -14.64 16.33 24.69
C TYR A 171 -14.93 16.42 26.19
N GLY A 172 -15.44 17.55 26.62
CA GLY A 172 -15.55 17.87 28.07
C GLY A 172 -14.15 17.89 28.69
N ASP A 173 -13.94 17.06 29.71
CA ASP A 173 -12.64 16.93 30.41
C ASP A 173 -11.65 15.97 29.71
N LYS A 174 -12.09 15.26 28.68
CA LYS A 174 -11.23 14.33 27.94
C LYS A 174 -10.56 15.05 26.77
N LYS A 175 -9.25 14.79 26.60
CA LYS A 175 -8.48 15.23 25.44
C LYS A 175 -8.14 14.02 24.57
N VAL A 176 -8.31 14.18 23.27
CA VAL A 176 -7.87 13.22 22.26
C VAL A 176 -6.80 13.90 21.42
N TYR A 177 -5.64 13.27 21.34
CA TYR A 177 -4.50 13.73 20.57
C TYR A 177 -4.47 13.03 19.20
N ALA A 178 -4.11 13.74 18.16
CA ALA A 178 -3.74 13.09 16.91
C ALA A 178 -2.43 12.29 17.09
N PRO A 179 -2.23 11.21 16.32
CA PRO A 179 -1.04 10.37 16.48
C PRO A 179 0.28 11.03 16.05
N GLY A 180 0.28 12.26 15.59
CA GLY A 180 1.45 12.89 15.00
C GLY A 180 1.85 12.18 13.71
N THR A 181 1.57 12.78 12.54
CA THR A 181 1.83 12.15 11.25
C THR A 181 2.20 13.17 10.19
N VAL A 182 2.85 12.67 9.14
CA VAL A 182 2.95 13.37 7.85
C VAL A 182 2.19 12.59 6.79
N ILE A 183 1.43 13.31 5.97
CA ILE A 183 0.88 12.78 4.71
C ILE A 183 1.74 13.33 3.58
N ILE A 184 2.33 12.44 2.82
CA ILE A 184 3.14 12.75 1.65
C ILE A 184 2.28 12.56 0.40
N SER A 185 2.19 13.60 -0.41
CA SER A 185 1.65 13.49 -1.78
C SER A 185 2.78 13.60 -2.77
N THR A 186 2.77 12.77 -3.81
CA THR A 186 3.75 12.81 -4.90
C THR A 186 3.15 13.40 -6.15
N VAL A 187 4.01 13.96 -7.00
CA VAL A 187 3.69 14.29 -8.39
C VAL A 187 4.90 14.01 -9.27
N GLY A 188 4.68 13.40 -10.42
CA GLY A 188 5.72 13.17 -11.44
C GLY A 188 5.14 13.18 -12.85
N GLU A 189 5.93 13.63 -13.82
CA GLU A 189 5.59 13.55 -15.24
C GLU A 189 5.73 12.10 -15.72
N VAL A 190 4.75 11.62 -16.49
CA VAL A 190 4.69 10.26 -17.03
C VAL A 190 5.06 10.29 -18.51
N THR A 191 6.07 9.52 -18.89
CA THR A 191 6.57 9.45 -20.28
C THR A 191 5.59 8.80 -21.26
N ASP A 192 4.90 7.75 -20.80
CA ASP A 192 3.84 7.06 -21.56
C ASP A 192 2.81 6.46 -20.59
N PHE A 193 1.66 7.12 -20.47
CA PHE A 193 0.60 6.68 -19.56
C PHE A 193 -0.04 5.33 -19.94
N ARG A 194 0.18 4.83 -21.15
CA ARG A 194 -0.31 3.50 -21.58
C ARG A 194 0.42 2.35 -20.89
N LYS A 195 1.61 2.63 -20.35
CA LYS A 195 2.45 1.68 -19.62
C LYS A 195 2.15 1.63 -18.12
N ILE A 196 1.24 2.47 -17.61
CA ILE A 196 0.88 2.48 -16.20
C ILE A 196 0.29 1.13 -15.80
N VAL A 197 0.91 0.51 -14.81
CA VAL A 197 0.52 -0.79 -14.26
C VAL A 197 -0.65 -0.61 -13.26
N ILE A 198 -1.50 -1.63 -13.13
CA ILE A 198 -2.61 -1.68 -12.18
C ILE A 198 -2.52 -2.95 -11.34
N PRO A 199 -3.11 -2.99 -10.13
CA PRO A 199 -3.00 -4.14 -9.23
C PRO A 199 -3.89 -5.34 -9.60
N VAL A 200 -4.47 -5.39 -10.79
CA VAL A 200 -5.36 -6.49 -11.21
C VAL A 200 -4.56 -7.54 -11.98
N LEU A 201 -4.43 -8.73 -11.41
CA LEU A 201 -3.73 -9.84 -12.01
C LEU A 201 -4.27 -10.20 -13.41
N LYS A 202 -3.38 -10.70 -14.24
CA LYS A 202 -3.75 -11.40 -15.47
C LYS A 202 -3.99 -12.88 -15.12
N ASN A 203 -5.13 -13.42 -15.51
CA ASN A 203 -5.44 -14.84 -15.35
C ASN A 203 -4.69 -15.66 -16.42
N ASP A 204 -3.37 -15.72 -16.28
CA ASP A 204 -2.47 -16.43 -17.21
C ASP A 204 -1.54 -17.34 -16.39
N PRO A 205 -1.63 -18.68 -16.53
CA PRO A 205 -0.78 -19.63 -15.80
C PRO A 205 0.70 -19.58 -16.23
N ALA A 206 1.02 -18.95 -17.37
CA ALA A 206 2.39 -18.72 -17.83
C ALA A 206 3.01 -17.44 -17.27
N THR A 207 2.62 -17.09 -16.03
CA THR A 207 3.12 -15.91 -15.31
C THR A 207 3.49 -16.27 -13.87
N GLU A 208 4.32 -15.45 -13.25
CA GLU A 208 4.78 -15.60 -11.88
C GLU A 208 4.56 -14.33 -11.06
N ILE A 209 4.32 -14.52 -9.75
CA ILE A 209 4.25 -13.45 -8.75
C ILE A 209 5.62 -13.34 -8.09
N VAL A 210 6.16 -12.13 -8.09
CA VAL A 210 7.47 -11.83 -7.51
C VAL A 210 7.30 -10.77 -6.44
N TYR A 211 7.81 -11.04 -5.24
CA TYR A 211 8.00 -10.05 -4.18
C TYR A 211 9.35 -9.35 -4.38
N VAL A 212 9.38 -8.03 -4.21
CA VAL A 212 10.59 -7.22 -4.21
C VAL A 212 10.62 -6.37 -2.95
N ASP A 213 11.68 -6.51 -2.16
CA ASP A 213 11.88 -5.72 -0.93
C ASP A 213 12.34 -4.30 -1.24
N PHE A 214 11.81 -3.34 -0.49
CA PHE A 214 12.23 -1.92 -0.53
C PHE A 214 12.76 -1.45 0.83
N SER A 215 12.59 -2.23 1.87
CA SER A 215 12.86 -1.79 3.25
C SER A 215 14.30 -2.00 3.69
N PHE A 216 14.97 -3.03 3.18
CA PHE A 216 16.25 -3.53 3.72
C PHE A 216 16.19 -3.76 5.24
N ASP A 217 15.01 -4.16 5.76
CA ASP A 217 14.76 -4.36 7.18
C ASP A 217 14.13 -5.74 7.44
N LYS A 218 14.24 -6.21 8.67
CA LYS A 218 13.52 -7.42 9.11
C LYS A 218 12.02 -7.13 9.15
N LEU A 219 11.20 -8.14 8.90
CA LEU A 219 9.75 -8.04 9.00
C LEU A 219 9.35 -7.74 10.45
N LYS A 220 8.57 -6.68 10.64
CA LYS A 220 8.13 -6.17 11.94
C LYS A 220 6.64 -5.85 11.92
N LEU A 221 5.98 -6.13 13.04
CA LEU A 221 4.53 -5.99 13.17
C LEU A 221 4.09 -4.74 13.93
N GLY A 222 5.00 -4.01 14.57
CA GLY A 222 4.65 -2.76 15.26
C GLY A 222 4.21 -1.68 14.28
N GLY A 223 3.26 -0.85 14.70
CA GLY A 223 2.70 0.21 13.87
C GLY A 223 1.78 -0.25 12.72
N SER A 224 1.56 -1.55 12.58
CA SER A 224 0.78 -2.14 11.49
C SER A 224 -0.71 -2.26 11.83
N SER A 225 -1.50 -2.57 10.81
CA SER A 225 -2.91 -2.96 10.94
C SER A 225 -3.07 -4.20 11.82
N PHE A 226 -2.10 -5.11 11.79
CA PHE A 226 -2.07 -6.26 12.68
C PHE A 226 -1.93 -5.85 14.15
N ALA A 227 -1.07 -4.90 14.48
CA ALA A 227 -0.98 -4.37 15.83
C ALA A 227 -2.29 -3.72 16.30
N GLN A 228 -2.98 -3.02 15.38
CA GLN A 228 -4.24 -2.35 15.67
C GLN A 228 -5.36 -3.34 16.03
N ILE A 229 -5.49 -4.49 15.37
CA ILE A 229 -6.50 -5.50 15.73
C ILE A 229 -6.26 -6.11 17.12
N LEU A 230 -5.02 -6.11 17.58
CA LEU A 230 -4.65 -6.50 18.95
C LEU A 230 -4.86 -5.37 19.97
N ASN A 231 -5.35 -4.21 19.51
CA ASN A 231 -5.47 -2.98 20.32
C ASN A 231 -4.12 -2.54 20.93
N LYS A 232 -3.06 -2.66 20.15
CA LYS A 232 -1.66 -2.33 20.50
C LYS A 232 -1.02 -1.48 19.40
N VAL A 233 0.11 -0.87 19.72
CA VAL A 233 1.00 -0.23 18.75
C VAL A 233 2.17 -1.14 18.39
N GLY A 234 2.71 -1.86 19.37
CA GLY A 234 3.92 -2.67 19.21
C GLY A 234 5.20 -1.84 19.36
N LYS A 235 6.26 -2.49 19.81
CA LYS A 235 7.54 -1.84 20.15
C LYS A 235 8.41 -1.55 18.92
N GLU A 236 8.47 -2.51 18.00
CA GLU A 236 9.34 -2.45 16.83
C GLU A 236 8.52 -2.23 15.56
N VAL A 237 8.71 -1.08 14.93
CA VAL A 237 8.10 -0.75 13.64
C VAL A 237 9.09 -1.00 12.49
N PRO A 238 8.61 -1.31 11.28
CA PRO A 238 9.46 -1.36 10.10
C PRO A 238 10.08 0.01 9.81
N ASP A 239 11.14 0.01 9.00
CA ASP A 239 11.82 1.22 8.57
C ASP A 239 12.45 1.02 7.19
N VAL A 240 12.79 2.10 6.49
CA VAL A 240 13.72 2.04 5.37
C VAL A 240 15.13 2.22 5.93
N ARG A 241 15.92 1.14 5.92
CA ARG A 241 17.24 1.12 6.54
C ARG A 241 18.36 1.67 5.68
N ASP A 242 18.16 1.69 4.38
CA ASP A 242 19.16 2.10 3.39
C ASP A 242 18.44 2.79 2.23
N SER A 243 18.66 4.09 2.11
CA SER A 243 18.07 4.94 1.07
C SER A 243 18.59 4.61 -0.33
N GLU A 244 19.86 4.22 -0.45
CA GLU A 244 20.46 3.80 -1.73
C GLU A 244 19.85 2.48 -2.19
N TYR A 245 19.62 1.55 -1.25
CA TYR A 245 18.91 0.30 -1.55
C TYR A 245 17.49 0.58 -2.06
N PHE A 246 16.73 1.43 -1.35
CA PHE A 246 15.40 1.85 -1.78
C PHE A 246 15.43 2.48 -3.19
N ALA A 247 16.37 3.37 -3.45
CA ALA A 247 16.53 4.02 -4.76
C ALA A 247 16.82 3.02 -5.88
N ARG A 248 17.66 1.99 -5.60
CA ARG A 248 17.95 0.91 -6.55
C ARG A 248 16.71 0.06 -6.83
N ALA A 249 15.93 -0.30 -5.77
CA ALA A 249 14.69 -1.04 -5.91
C ALA A 249 13.65 -0.26 -6.74
N PHE A 250 13.43 1.01 -6.42
CA PHE A 250 12.55 1.89 -7.17
C PHE A 250 12.95 1.96 -8.65
N THR A 251 14.24 2.21 -8.94
CA THR A 251 14.76 2.34 -10.31
C THR A 251 14.60 1.03 -11.09
N ALA A 252 14.85 -0.12 -10.45
CA ALA A 252 14.69 -1.42 -11.09
C ALA A 252 13.22 -1.70 -11.47
N ILE A 253 12.27 -1.41 -10.60
CA ILE A 253 10.84 -1.57 -10.92
C ILE A 253 10.42 -0.59 -12.01
N GLN A 254 10.86 0.68 -11.97
CA GLN A 254 10.60 1.66 -13.03
C GLN A 254 11.10 1.17 -14.40
N GLN A 255 12.29 0.57 -14.43
CA GLN A 255 12.83 -0.03 -15.66
C GLN A 255 11.92 -1.17 -16.16
N LEU A 256 11.49 -2.08 -15.29
CA LEU A 256 10.61 -3.19 -15.67
C LEU A 256 9.23 -2.71 -16.14
N VAL A 257 8.70 -1.65 -15.56
CA VAL A 257 7.44 -1.00 -15.98
C VAL A 257 7.60 -0.37 -17.37
N ASP A 258 8.67 0.40 -17.59
CA ASP A 258 8.93 1.05 -18.87
C ASP A 258 9.16 0.04 -20.01
N GLU A 259 9.82 -1.08 -19.71
CA GLU A 259 10.03 -2.18 -20.65
C GLU A 259 8.77 -3.04 -20.88
N GLY A 260 7.67 -2.80 -20.16
CA GLY A 260 6.41 -3.56 -20.27
C GLY A 260 6.50 -5.00 -19.76
N ILE A 261 7.43 -5.28 -18.85
CA ILE A 261 7.64 -6.60 -18.24
C ILE A 261 6.64 -6.84 -17.11
N VAL A 262 6.29 -5.79 -16.34
CA VAL A 262 5.32 -5.88 -15.25
C VAL A 262 3.91 -5.89 -15.83
N LEU A 263 3.20 -7.00 -15.63
CA LEU A 263 1.84 -7.23 -16.14
C LEU A 263 0.76 -6.73 -15.18
N ALA A 264 1.02 -6.83 -13.88
CA ALA A 264 0.24 -6.29 -12.77
C ALA A 264 1.19 -6.02 -11.60
N GLY A 265 0.83 -5.11 -10.70
CA GLY A 265 1.65 -4.83 -9.54
C GLY A 265 0.90 -4.08 -8.46
N HIS A 266 1.28 -4.29 -7.20
CA HIS A 266 0.68 -3.68 -6.02
C HIS A 266 1.74 -3.44 -4.96
N ASP A 267 1.64 -2.35 -4.21
CA ASP A 267 2.52 -2.11 -3.07
C ASP A 267 2.10 -2.94 -1.85
N ILE A 268 3.01 -3.10 -0.91
CA ILE A 268 2.73 -3.69 0.39
C ILE A 268 2.61 -2.54 1.40
N SER A 269 1.39 -2.27 1.82
CA SER A 269 1.03 -1.21 2.75
C SER A 269 0.10 -1.73 3.86
N ALA A 270 -0.96 -1.01 4.21
CA ALA A 270 -1.89 -1.40 5.28
C ALA A 270 -2.46 -2.81 5.08
N GLY A 271 -2.27 -3.66 6.09
CA GLY A 271 -2.69 -5.06 6.09
C GLY A 271 -1.63 -6.05 5.62
N GLY A 272 -0.48 -5.57 5.13
CA GLY A 272 0.68 -6.38 4.77
C GLY A 272 0.52 -7.18 3.47
N MET A 273 1.44 -8.11 3.24
CA MET A 273 1.54 -8.89 2.00
C MET A 273 0.28 -9.69 1.67
N VAL A 274 -0.40 -10.25 2.68
CA VAL A 274 -1.63 -11.04 2.45
C VAL A 274 -2.75 -10.18 1.90
N THR A 275 -2.88 -8.95 2.37
CA THR A 275 -3.87 -8.00 1.85
C THR A 275 -3.56 -7.63 0.42
N ALA A 276 -2.30 -7.30 0.08
CA ALA A 276 -1.90 -7.00 -1.28
C ALA A 276 -2.16 -8.16 -2.26
N LEU A 277 -1.86 -9.41 -1.87
CA LEU A 277 -2.18 -10.60 -2.67
C LEU A 277 -3.69 -10.76 -2.91
N LEU A 278 -4.51 -10.53 -1.89
CA LEU A 278 -5.97 -10.60 -2.00
C LEU A 278 -6.53 -9.47 -2.88
N GLU A 279 -6.06 -8.24 -2.69
CA GLU A 279 -6.49 -7.08 -3.45
C GLU A 279 -6.15 -7.19 -4.94
N MET A 280 -5.01 -7.80 -5.28
CA MET A 280 -4.68 -8.14 -6.67
C MET A 280 -5.69 -9.12 -7.31
N CYS A 281 -6.46 -9.87 -6.50
CA CYS A 281 -7.50 -10.78 -6.96
C CYS A 281 -8.91 -10.19 -6.85
N PHE A 282 -9.16 -9.23 -5.97
CA PHE A 282 -10.51 -8.79 -5.60
C PHE A 282 -11.31 -8.19 -6.76
N ALA A 283 -10.66 -7.54 -7.70
CA ALA A 283 -11.34 -6.81 -8.77
C ALA A 283 -11.85 -7.69 -9.93
N ASP A 284 -11.57 -9.00 -9.92
CA ASP A 284 -12.04 -9.95 -10.94
C ASP A 284 -12.38 -11.32 -10.32
N ASN A 285 -13.61 -11.78 -10.54
CA ASN A 285 -14.10 -13.06 -10.01
C ASN A 285 -13.39 -14.31 -10.57
N ARG A 286 -12.58 -14.15 -11.61
CA ARG A 286 -11.88 -15.25 -12.30
C ARG A 286 -10.50 -15.52 -11.74
N LEU A 287 -10.05 -14.72 -10.76
CA LEU A 287 -8.69 -14.78 -10.23
C LEU A 287 -8.56 -15.69 -9.01
N GLY A 288 -7.39 -16.22 -8.85
CA GLY A 288 -6.91 -16.99 -7.70
C GLY A 288 -5.39 -17.09 -7.75
N LEU A 289 -4.77 -17.48 -6.64
CA LEU A 289 -3.33 -17.56 -6.48
C LEU A 289 -2.92 -18.83 -5.74
N ASP A 290 -1.78 -19.40 -6.16
CA ASP A 290 -1.04 -20.45 -5.46
C ASP A 290 0.32 -19.87 -5.06
N ILE A 291 0.56 -19.66 -3.77
CA ILE A 291 1.73 -18.98 -3.20
C ILE A 291 2.50 -19.93 -2.28
N ASP A 292 3.82 -19.97 -2.43
CA ASP A 292 4.74 -20.74 -1.58
C ASP A 292 5.78 -19.82 -0.94
N PHE A 293 5.72 -19.68 0.38
CA PHE A 293 6.65 -18.89 1.18
C PHE A 293 7.83 -19.71 1.74
N SER A 294 7.96 -20.99 1.39
CA SER A 294 8.99 -21.89 1.94
C SER A 294 10.42 -21.38 1.69
N PHE A 295 10.63 -20.57 0.66
CA PHE A 295 11.92 -19.97 0.33
C PHE A 295 12.29 -18.74 1.18
N LEU A 296 11.34 -18.12 1.85
CA LEU A 296 11.63 -16.97 2.70
C LEU A 296 12.36 -17.39 3.97
N ALA A 297 13.39 -16.63 4.35
CA ALA A 297 14.18 -16.89 5.55
C ALA A 297 13.37 -16.70 6.85
N GLU A 298 12.40 -15.76 6.84
CA GLU A 298 11.49 -15.57 7.96
C GLU A 298 10.63 -16.84 8.16
N LYS A 299 10.51 -17.29 9.41
CA LYS A 299 9.75 -18.49 9.76
C LYS A 299 8.38 -18.18 10.34
N ASP A 300 8.21 -16.98 10.89
CA ASP A 300 6.97 -16.54 11.48
C ASP A 300 5.97 -16.12 10.37
N MET A 301 4.96 -16.95 10.18
CA MET A 301 3.95 -16.76 9.15
C MET A 301 3.14 -15.49 9.36
N ILE A 302 2.91 -15.09 10.63
CA ILE A 302 2.22 -13.84 10.95
C ILE A 302 3.04 -12.63 10.48
N LYS A 303 4.37 -12.65 10.68
CA LYS A 303 5.24 -11.59 10.16
C LYS A 303 5.27 -11.56 8.63
N ILE A 304 5.35 -12.71 7.97
CA ILE A 304 5.34 -12.79 6.51
C ILE A 304 4.07 -12.16 5.94
N LEU A 305 2.92 -12.46 6.52
CA LEU A 305 1.64 -12.03 5.98
C LEU A 305 1.25 -10.61 6.34
N PHE A 306 1.55 -10.17 7.58
CA PHE A 306 0.99 -8.94 8.13
C PHE A 306 2.00 -7.82 8.40
N ALA A 307 3.31 -8.04 8.19
CA ALA A 307 4.27 -6.96 8.28
C ALA A 307 4.05 -5.94 7.14
N GLU A 308 4.05 -4.68 7.51
CA GLU A 308 3.87 -3.55 6.58
C GLU A 308 5.22 -2.91 6.23
N ASN A 309 6.23 -3.75 6.01
CA ASN A 309 7.51 -3.31 5.49
C ASN A 309 7.33 -2.85 4.02
N PRO A 310 7.92 -1.70 3.62
CA PRO A 310 7.89 -1.28 2.23
C PRO A 310 8.39 -2.36 1.27
N GLY A 311 7.59 -2.69 0.31
CA GLY A 311 7.86 -3.70 -0.72
C GLY A 311 6.77 -3.67 -1.79
N VAL A 312 6.96 -4.44 -2.85
CA VAL A 312 5.97 -4.55 -3.92
C VAL A 312 5.81 -5.99 -4.38
N LEU A 313 4.61 -6.29 -4.89
CA LEU A 313 4.31 -7.52 -5.61
C LEU A 313 4.17 -7.19 -7.08
N ILE A 314 4.85 -7.93 -7.95
CA ILE A 314 4.71 -7.81 -9.39
C ILE A 314 4.34 -9.15 -10.02
N GLN A 315 3.51 -9.11 -11.05
CA GLN A 315 3.27 -10.24 -11.94
C GLN A 315 4.07 -10.05 -13.22
N ILE A 316 4.81 -11.09 -13.61
CA ILE A 316 5.62 -11.10 -14.83
C ILE A 316 5.34 -12.36 -15.65
N ALA A 317 5.65 -12.38 -16.93
CA ALA A 317 5.59 -13.60 -17.74
C ALA A 317 6.78 -14.54 -17.40
N ASP A 318 6.56 -15.85 -17.42
CA ASP A 318 7.60 -16.88 -17.14
C ASP A 318 8.86 -16.68 -17.98
N LYS A 319 8.69 -16.25 -19.24
CA LYS A 319 9.82 -15.98 -20.17
C LYS A 319 10.74 -14.85 -19.71
N ASP A 320 10.22 -13.93 -18.88
CA ASP A 320 10.95 -12.74 -18.40
C ASP A 320 11.61 -12.98 -17.02
N ALA A 321 11.35 -14.12 -16.36
CA ALA A 321 11.86 -14.45 -15.03
C ALA A 321 13.38 -14.32 -14.91
N LYS A 322 14.14 -14.85 -15.88
CA LYS A 322 15.61 -14.74 -15.90
C LYS A 322 16.10 -13.29 -16.03
N LYS A 323 15.37 -12.46 -16.77
CA LYS A 323 15.73 -11.05 -16.94
C LYS A 323 15.47 -10.28 -15.64
N VAL A 324 14.35 -10.54 -14.98
CA VAL A 324 14.04 -9.95 -13.67
C VAL A 324 15.07 -10.36 -12.63
N SER A 325 15.39 -11.65 -12.48
CA SER A 325 16.44 -12.12 -11.57
C SER A 325 17.78 -11.44 -11.84
N ALA A 326 18.23 -11.43 -13.10
CA ALA A 326 19.51 -10.82 -13.46
C ALA A 326 19.55 -9.30 -13.14
N LEU A 327 18.43 -8.59 -13.29
CA LEU A 327 18.35 -7.17 -12.91
C LEU A 327 18.44 -7.01 -11.41
N MET A 328 17.64 -7.75 -10.62
CA MET A 328 17.62 -7.65 -9.16
C MET A 328 18.98 -8.02 -8.54
N ASP A 329 19.60 -9.10 -9.02
CA ASP A 329 20.94 -9.52 -8.60
C ASP A 329 21.99 -8.42 -8.91
N LYS A 330 21.93 -7.84 -10.11
CA LYS A 330 22.85 -6.77 -10.54
C LYS A 330 22.76 -5.53 -9.65
N VAL A 331 21.54 -5.17 -9.24
CA VAL A 331 21.34 -3.96 -8.39
C VAL A 331 21.41 -4.28 -6.89
N GLY A 332 21.53 -5.56 -6.52
CA GLY A 332 21.64 -6.01 -5.14
C GLY A 332 20.36 -5.74 -4.33
N VAL A 333 19.18 -6.02 -4.92
CA VAL A 333 17.87 -5.88 -4.29
C VAL A 333 17.29 -7.27 -4.04
N ALA A 334 16.79 -7.51 -2.83
CA ALA A 334 16.19 -8.79 -2.45
C ALA A 334 14.83 -8.98 -3.12
N TYR A 335 14.61 -10.18 -3.64
CA TYR A 335 13.36 -10.58 -4.28
C TYR A 335 13.06 -12.05 -4.04
N ALA A 336 11.82 -12.46 -4.26
CA ALA A 336 11.43 -13.87 -4.21
C ALA A 336 10.32 -14.16 -5.21
N PHE A 337 10.45 -15.24 -5.96
CA PHE A 337 9.36 -15.82 -6.74
C PHE A 337 8.43 -16.55 -5.78
N LEU A 338 7.21 -16.07 -5.64
CA LEU A 338 6.26 -16.55 -4.64
C LEU A 338 5.30 -17.61 -5.18
N GLY A 339 4.95 -17.58 -6.45
CA GLY A 339 3.96 -18.49 -7.02
C GLY A 339 3.31 -17.99 -8.29
N LYS A 340 2.11 -18.51 -8.57
CA LYS A 340 1.44 -18.33 -9.87
C LYS A 340 -0.06 -18.09 -9.70
N PRO A 341 -0.76 -17.58 -10.74
CA PRO A 341 -2.20 -17.64 -10.80
C PRO A 341 -2.69 -19.08 -10.63
N GLY A 342 -3.64 -19.26 -9.72
CA GLY A 342 -4.19 -20.53 -9.31
C GLY A 342 -5.68 -20.66 -9.63
N LYS A 343 -6.36 -21.59 -8.94
CA LYS A 343 -7.78 -21.83 -9.10
C LYS A 343 -8.59 -20.58 -8.72
N ALA A 344 -9.48 -20.14 -9.60
CA ALA A 344 -10.36 -19.00 -9.37
C ALA A 344 -11.10 -19.10 -8.03
N GLY A 345 -11.10 -17.98 -7.30
CA GLY A 345 -11.75 -17.84 -6.01
C GLY A 345 -10.95 -18.35 -4.81
N LEU A 346 -9.73 -18.89 -5.01
CA LEU A 346 -8.90 -19.40 -3.92
C LEU A 346 -7.54 -18.70 -3.89
N LEU A 347 -7.10 -18.34 -2.68
CA LEU A 347 -5.71 -18.04 -2.37
C LEU A 347 -5.16 -19.20 -1.55
N ASN A 348 -4.37 -20.06 -2.20
CA ASN A 348 -3.66 -21.14 -1.54
C ASN A 348 -2.29 -20.65 -1.11
N ILE A 349 -1.97 -20.84 0.15
CA ILE A 349 -0.70 -20.43 0.75
C ILE A 349 -0.01 -21.69 1.31
N LYS A 350 1.27 -21.80 1.05
CA LYS A 350 2.13 -22.86 1.59
C LYS A 350 3.35 -22.25 2.27
N LYS A 351 3.74 -22.83 3.40
CA LYS A 351 5.01 -22.57 4.09
C LYS A 351 5.52 -23.86 4.69
N ASP A 352 6.62 -24.39 4.15
CA ASP A 352 7.21 -25.67 4.57
C ASP A 352 6.16 -26.82 4.55
N ALA A 353 5.72 -27.34 5.70
CA ALA A 353 4.69 -28.37 5.81
C ALA A 353 3.26 -27.82 5.99
N ASP A 354 3.11 -26.55 6.31
CA ASP A 354 1.83 -25.93 6.58
C ASP A 354 1.20 -25.38 5.30
N SER A 355 -0.12 -25.44 5.23
CA SER A 355 -0.88 -24.90 4.09
C SER A 355 -2.24 -24.34 4.51
N TRP A 356 -2.68 -23.29 3.83
CA TRP A 356 -3.98 -22.63 4.01
C TRP A 356 -4.65 -22.44 2.66
N SER A 357 -5.96 -22.57 2.63
CA SER A 357 -6.77 -22.32 1.43
C SER A 357 -7.88 -21.33 1.78
N LEU A 358 -7.72 -20.11 1.33
CA LEU A 358 -8.55 -18.96 1.68
C LEU A 358 -9.56 -18.68 0.57
N ASP A 359 -10.84 -18.51 0.92
CA ASP A 359 -11.91 -18.17 -0.03
C ASP A 359 -11.92 -16.67 -0.33
N ILE A 360 -11.44 -16.30 -1.52
CA ILE A 360 -11.31 -14.90 -1.94
C ILE A 360 -12.65 -14.17 -1.96
N PRO A 361 -13.77 -14.73 -2.51
CA PRO A 361 -15.07 -14.07 -2.48
C PRO A 361 -15.55 -13.70 -1.07
N SER A 362 -15.42 -14.61 -0.10
CA SER A 362 -15.81 -14.35 1.29
C SER A 362 -14.94 -13.27 1.94
N LEU A 363 -13.63 -13.32 1.74
CA LEU A 363 -12.71 -12.33 2.26
C LEU A 363 -12.92 -10.95 1.62
N ARG A 364 -13.25 -10.89 0.33
CA ARG A 364 -13.64 -9.65 -0.34
C ARG A 364 -14.93 -9.07 0.24
N ASP A 365 -15.92 -9.90 0.54
CA ASP A 365 -17.17 -9.45 1.18
C ASP A 365 -16.87 -8.88 2.60
N LEU A 366 -15.96 -9.48 3.35
CA LEU A 366 -15.49 -8.93 4.64
C LEU A 366 -14.76 -7.60 4.47
N TRP A 367 -13.83 -7.51 3.51
CA TRP A 367 -13.11 -6.28 3.17
C TRP A 367 -14.07 -5.15 2.75
N PHE A 368 -15.14 -5.46 2.03
CA PHE A 368 -16.13 -4.48 1.60
C PHE A 368 -17.12 -4.10 2.72
N LYS A 369 -17.31 -4.95 3.71
CA LYS A 369 -18.34 -4.78 4.77
C LYS A 369 -18.19 -3.48 5.55
N THR A 370 -16.97 -3.07 5.88
CA THR A 370 -16.73 -1.81 6.62
C THR A 370 -17.16 -0.60 5.79
N SER A 371 -16.93 -0.63 4.48
CA SER A 371 -17.47 0.37 3.55
C SER A 371 -19.00 0.45 3.61
N TYR A 372 -19.70 -0.68 3.59
CA TYR A 372 -21.15 -0.72 3.79
C TYR A 372 -21.57 -0.12 5.13
N LEU A 373 -20.88 -0.47 6.24
CA LEU A 373 -21.20 0.03 7.57
C LEU A 373 -21.05 1.57 7.70
N LEU A 374 -20.09 2.16 6.98
CA LEU A 374 -19.91 3.61 6.90
C LEU A 374 -20.94 4.25 5.96
N ASP A 375 -21.18 3.64 4.79
CA ASP A 375 -22.12 4.16 3.78
C ASP A 375 -23.57 4.21 4.29
N ARG A 376 -24.01 3.23 5.07
CA ARG A 376 -25.37 3.24 5.64
C ARG A 376 -25.67 4.46 6.52
N ARG A 377 -24.63 5.10 7.09
CA ARG A 377 -24.76 6.36 7.85
C ARG A 377 -24.95 7.56 6.94
N GLN A 378 -24.49 7.47 5.69
CA GLN A 378 -24.60 8.56 4.70
C GLN A 378 -25.80 8.38 3.79
N SER A 379 -26.01 7.18 3.25
CA SER A 379 -27.01 6.88 2.20
C SER A 379 -28.29 6.24 2.74
N GLY A 380 -28.31 5.85 4.01
CA GLY A 380 -29.37 5.06 4.64
C GLY A 380 -29.20 3.55 4.41
N GLU A 381 -29.88 2.74 5.26
CA GLU A 381 -29.71 1.29 5.31
C GLU A 381 -30.03 0.59 3.98
N GLU A 382 -31.14 0.93 3.36
CA GLU A 382 -31.65 0.27 2.15
C GLU A 382 -30.68 0.42 0.97
N LYS A 383 -30.25 1.66 0.66
CA LYS A 383 -29.35 1.94 -0.46
C LYS A 383 -27.95 1.39 -0.25
N ALA A 384 -27.44 1.49 0.97
CA ALA A 384 -26.13 0.94 1.31
C ALA A 384 -26.13 -0.58 1.21
N LEU A 385 -27.21 -1.26 1.66
CA LEU A 385 -27.37 -2.72 1.54
C LEU A 385 -27.48 -3.16 0.07
N GLU A 386 -28.22 -2.41 -0.75
CA GLU A 386 -28.32 -2.65 -2.19
C GLU A 386 -26.93 -2.58 -2.84
N ARG A 387 -26.15 -1.54 -2.54
CA ARG A 387 -24.75 -1.39 -3.02
C ARG A 387 -23.88 -2.55 -2.57
N TYR A 388 -23.95 -2.95 -1.28
CA TYR A 388 -23.19 -4.06 -0.73
C TYR A 388 -23.51 -5.41 -1.39
N LYS A 389 -24.76 -5.63 -1.76
CA LYS A 389 -25.17 -6.85 -2.46
C LYS A 389 -24.80 -6.84 -3.95
N SER A 390 -24.77 -5.67 -4.58
CA SER A 390 -24.61 -5.53 -6.03
C SER A 390 -23.19 -5.27 -6.50
N TYR A 391 -22.24 -4.86 -5.61
CA TYR A 391 -20.90 -4.46 -6.04
C TYR A 391 -20.17 -5.54 -6.85
N LYS A 392 -20.41 -6.80 -6.57
CA LYS A 392 -19.82 -7.96 -7.24
C LYS A 392 -20.45 -8.32 -8.59
N HIS A 393 -21.45 -7.55 -9.03
CA HIS A 393 -22.18 -7.74 -10.28
C HIS A 393 -22.12 -6.50 -11.20
N ASN A 394 -21.22 -5.57 -10.95
CA ASN A 394 -21.08 -4.31 -11.70
C ASN A 394 -20.27 -4.46 -13.00
N GLU A 395 -20.27 -5.60 -13.63
CA GLU A 395 -19.60 -5.79 -14.90
C GLU A 395 -20.23 -4.91 -15.99
N LEU A 396 -19.38 -4.20 -16.75
CA LEU A 396 -19.83 -3.45 -17.91
C LEU A 396 -20.40 -4.41 -18.95
N LYS A 397 -21.68 -4.24 -19.30
CA LYS A 397 -22.40 -5.15 -20.20
C LYS A 397 -22.35 -4.73 -21.67
N TYR A 398 -21.63 -3.68 -22.01
CA TYR A 398 -21.52 -3.30 -23.41
C TYR A 398 -20.28 -3.80 -24.09
N LYS A 399 -20.45 -4.09 -25.39
CA LYS A 399 -19.35 -4.24 -26.32
C LYS A 399 -19.22 -2.91 -27.08
N PHE A 400 -18.05 -2.33 -27.06
CA PHE A 400 -17.76 -1.23 -27.98
C PHE A 400 -17.75 -1.78 -29.40
N PRO A 401 -18.27 -1.01 -30.37
CA PRO A 401 -18.25 -1.41 -31.78
C PRO A 401 -16.83 -1.59 -32.34
#